data_a212117f92e66472ea1f74dbfff7fb26
#
_entry.id   a212117f92e66472ea1f74dbfff7fb26
#
_cell.length_a   1.000
_cell.length_b   1.000
_cell.length_c   1.000
_cell.angle_alpha   90.00
_cell.angle_beta   90.00
_cell.angle_gamma   90.00
#
_symmetry.space_group_name_H-M   'P 1'
#
loop_
_entity.id
_entity.type
_entity.pdbx_description
1 polymer ?
#
loop_
_entity_poly.entity_id
_entity_poly.type
_entity_poly.pdbx_seq_one_letter_code
_entity_poly.pdbx_strand_id
1 'polypeptide(L)'
;DPRICKNAVRREEISYGDMLLLAQKGAQVLHDRSVALAQAGGVPITVRSCREGGAGSIVCKTDEDASVVGVTQKKSGRSRLAAITAVGGALPSIEKEKIAVTALERAEITVFAVAAGERFMSFYVVRDDAERALQLVHDALIAAKE
;
A
#
# COMPACT_ATOMS: atom_id res chain seq x y z
N ASP A 1 -0.23 7.07 2.10
CA ASP A 1 0.22 8.25 2.85
C ASP A 1 -0.71 9.42 2.51
N PRO A 2 -1.47 9.96 3.48
CA PRO A 2 -2.43 11.06 3.24
C PRO A 2 -1.76 12.38 2.82
N ARG A 3 -0.46 12.52 3.02
CA ARG A 3 0.31 13.68 2.52
C ARG A 3 0.46 13.66 1.00
N ILE A 4 0.42 12.48 0.40
CA ILE A 4 0.52 12.26 -1.05
C ILE A 4 -0.86 11.94 -1.60
N CYS A 5 -1.56 10.96 -1.04
CA CYS A 5 -2.89 10.54 -1.48
C CYS A 5 -3.95 11.32 -0.71
N LYS A 6 -4.45 12.40 -1.30
CA LYS A 6 -5.44 13.29 -0.67
C LYS A 6 -6.78 12.59 -0.34
N ASN A 7 -7.12 11.55 -1.12
CA ASN A 7 -8.34 10.75 -0.94
C ASN A 7 -8.10 9.51 -0.06
N ALA A 8 -6.96 9.44 0.64
CA ALA A 8 -6.67 8.32 1.53
C ALA A 8 -7.64 8.34 2.72
N VAL A 9 -8.32 7.21 2.93
CA VAL A 9 -9.23 7.00 4.05
C VAL A 9 -8.51 6.21 5.14
N ARG A 10 -8.67 6.64 6.39
CA ARG A 10 -8.13 5.92 7.54
C ARG A 10 -8.86 4.58 7.70
N ARG A 11 -8.11 3.50 7.82
CA ARG A 11 -8.66 2.20 8.22
C ARG A 11 -8.65 2.09 9.73
N GLU A 12 -9.76 1.62 10.28
CA GLU A 12 -9.88 1.39 11.73
C GLU A 12 -9.08 0.17 12.14
N GLU A 13 -9.16 -0.90 11.35
CA GLU A 13 -8.44 -2.15 11.56
C GLU A 13 -7.67 -2.56 10.31
N ILE A 14 -6.55 -3.24 10.53
CA ILE A 14 -5.73 -3.85 9.48
C ILE A 14 -5.14 -5.16 10.00
N SER A 15 -5.11 -6.19 9.16
CA SER A 15 -4.52 -7.47 9.52
C SER A 15 -2.99 -7.35 9.71
N TYR A 16 -2.42 -8.20 10.56
CA TYR A 16 -0.95 -8.29 10.71
C TYR A 16 -0.27 -8.57 9.36
N GLY A 17 -0.84 -9.47 8.55
CA GLY A 17 -0.29 -9.84 7.23
C GLY A 17 -0.24 -8.66 6.28
N ASP A 18 -1.32 -7.90 6.15
CA ASP A 18 -1.36 -6.73 5.28
C ASP A 18 -0.44 -5.61 5.78
N MET A 19 -0.40 -5.37 7.11
CA MET A 19 0.51 -4.38 7.69
C MET A 19 1.97 -4.77 7.49
N LEU A 20 2.30 -6.06 7.63
CA LEU A 20 3.64 -6.58 7.40
C LEU A 20 4.06 -6.39 5.94
N LEU A 21 3.19 -6.72 4.98
CA LEU A 21 3.44 -6.48 3.55
C LEU A 21 3.64 -4.99 3.26
N LEU A 22 2.78 -4.12 3.78
CA LEU A 22 2.93 -2.68 3.60
C LEU A 22 4.28 -2.18 4.14
N ALA A 23 4.68 -2.62 5.34
CA ALA A 23 5.97 -2.26 5.94
C ALA A 23 7.14 -2.72 5.08
N GLN A 24 7.15 -3.97 4.62
CA GLN A 24 8.19 -4.53 3.76
C GLN A 24 8.25 -3.84 2.39
N LYS A 25 7.11 -3.41 1.87
CA LYS A 25 6.99 -2.73 0.57
C LYS A 25 7.18 -1.22 0.63
N GLY A 26 7.50 -0.65 1.79
CA GLY A 26 7.99 0.72 1.93
C GLY A 26 7.12 1.67 2.76
N ALA A 27 6.03 1.20 3.36
CA ALA A 27 5.27 2.01 4.30
C ALA A 27 6.09 2.25 5.58
N GLN A 28 6.37 3.53 5.87
CA GLN A 28 7.18 3.94 7.02
C GLN A 28 6.29 4.27 8.24
N VAL A 29 5.38 3.37 8.58
CA VAL A 29 4.47 3.53 9.73
C VAL A 29 4.92 2.67 10.89
N LEU A 30 5.19 1.39 10.64
CA LEU A 30 5.69 0.43 11.60
C LEU A 30 6.88 -0.33 10.99
N HIS A 31 7.81 -0.74 11.86
CA HIS A 31 8.88 -1.63 11.44
C HIS A 31 8.33 -3.05 11.27
N ASP A 32 8.69 -3.74 10.19
CA ASP A 32 8.23 -5.09 9.86
C ASP A 32 8.47 -6.11 11.00
N ARG A 33 9.65 -6.05 11.66
CA ARG A 33 9.97 -6.91 12.80
C ARG A 33 9.02 -6.70 13.99
N SER A 34 8.58 -5.46 14.23
CA SER A 34 7.64 -5.15 15.31
C SER A 34 6.26 -5.75 15.02
N VAL A 35 5.82 -5.69 13.75
CA VAL A 35 4.56 -6.30 13.33
C VAL A 35 4.64 -7.83 13.43
N ALA A 36 5.73 -8.43 12.95
CA ALA A 36 5.94 -9.88 13.03
C ALA A 36 5.96 -10.40 14.49
N LEU A 37 6.62 -9.67 15.40
CA LEU A 37 6.66 -10.02 16.82
C LEU A 37 5.28 -9.93 17.46
N ALA A 38 4.53 -8.87 17.17
CA ALA A 38 3.17 -8.68 17.67
C ALA A 38 2.23 -9.78 17.15
N GLN A 39 2.36 -10.15 15.86
CA GLN A 39 1.62 -11.26 15.28
C GLN A 39 1.91 -12.59 16.00
N ALA A 40 3.18 -12.90 16.22
CA ALA A 40 3.60 -14.12 16.91
C ALA A 40 3.07 -14.20 18.35
N GLY A 41 3.01 -13.05 19.03
CA GLY A 41 2.48 -12.95 20.41
C GLY A 41 0.95 -12.74 20.49
N GLY A 42 0.27 -12.55 19.36
CA GLY A 42 -1.16 -12.22 19.34
C GLY A 42 -1.49 -10.87 19.98
N VAL A 43 -0.53 -9.94 20.02
CA VAL A 43 -0.67 -8.63 20.69
C VAL A 43 -1.08 -7.56 19.67
N PRO A 44 -2.24 -6.89 19.86
CA PRO A 44 -2.65 -5.82 18.95
C PRO A 44 -1.75 -4.59 19.10
N ILE A 45 -1.49 -3.90 17.96
CA ILE A 45 -0.73 -2.65 17.93
C ILE A 45 -1.68 -1.51 17.60
N THR A 46 -1.75 -0.48 18.45
CA THR A 46 -2.49 0.75 18.14
C THR A 46 -1.54 1.80 17.58
N VAL A 47 -1.87 2.31 16.39
CA VAL A 47 -1.13 3.39 15.71
C VAL A 47 -1.95 4.68 15.77
N ARG A 48 -1.40 5.71 16.40
CA ARG A 48 -2.06 7.01 16.59
C ARG A 48 -1.18 8.16 16.13
N SER A 49 -1.81 9.26 15.69
CA SER A 49 -1.11 10.52 15.44
C SER A 49 -0.68 11.16 16.77
N CYS A 50 0.58 11.60 16.84
CA CYS A 50 1.08 12.34 18.01
C CYS A 50 0.53 13.77 18.08
N ARG A 51 0.02 14.31 16.97
CA ARG A 51 -0.35 15.72 16.83
C ARG A 51 -1.85 15.95 16.88
N GLU A 52 -2.64 15.07 16.28
CA GLU A 52 -4.06 15.33 16.03
C GLU A 52 -4.99 14.63 17.02
N GLY A 53 -4.46 13.71 17.83
CA GLY A 53 -5.29 12.87 18.67
C GLY A 53 -6.22 11.95 17.84
N GLY A 54 -7.11 11.23 18.50
CA GLY A 54 -8.10 10.38 17.85
C GLY A 54 -7.89 8.89 18.09
N ALA A 55 -8.84 8.06 17.61
CA ALA A 55 -8.87 6.63 17.87
C ALA A 55 -7.67 5.85 17.27
N GLY A 56 -7.08 6.38 16.17
CA GLY A 56 -5.98 5.70 15.48
C GLY A 56 -6.45 4.49 14.66
N SER A 57 -5.51 3.62 14.31
CA SER A 57 -5.75 2.35 13.63
C SER A 57 -5.20 1.21 14.47
N ILE A 58 -5.86 0.05 14.45
CA ILE A 58 -5.46 -1.13 15.20
C ILE A 58 -4.94 -2.18 14.21
N VAL A 59 -3.72 -2.66 14.44
CA VAL A 59 -3.17 -3.84 13.76
C VAL A 59 -3.44 -5.05 14.63
N CYS A 60 -4.24 -5.98 14.14
CA CYS A 60 -4.68 -7.13 14.94
C CYS A 60 -4.99 -8.34 14.02
N LYS A 61 -5.40 -9.45 14.64
CA LYS A 61 -5.97 -10.56 13.89
C LYS A 61 -7.39 -10.18 13.46
N THR A 62 -7.57 -9.99 12.17
CA THR A 62 -8.90 -9.76 11.57
C THR A 62 -9.13 -10.78 10.48
N ASP A 63 -10.38 -10.92 10.03
CA ASP A 63 -10.68 -11.63 8.79
C ASP A 63 -9.99 -10.95 7.63
N GLU A 64 -9.51 -11.75 6.67
CA GLU A 64 -8.77 -11.21 5.53
C GLU A 64 -9.69 -10.34 4.68
N ASP A 65 -9.32 -9.07 4.56
CA ASP A 65 -10.02 -8.13 3.69
C ASP A 65 -9.82 -8.53 2.22
N ALA A 66 -10.91 -8.82 1.53
CA ALA A 66 -10.93 -9.16 0.11
C ALA A 66 -10.75 -7.94 -0.81
N SER A 67 -10.41 -6.78 -0.27
CA SER A 67 -10.17 -5.54 -1.03
C SER A 67 -8.68 -5.20 -1.13
N VAL A 68 -8.36 -4.12 -1.86
CA VAL A 68 -7.04 -3.46 -1.77
C VAL A 68 -7.04 -2.61 -0.51
N VAL A 69 -6.15 -2.89 0.42
CA VAL A 69 -6.10 -2.24 1.73
C VAL A 69 -5.19 -1.02 1.77
N GLY A 70 -4.20 -0.96 0.88
CA GLY A 70 -3.28 0.16 0.82
C GLY A 70 -2.38 0.15 -0.38
N VAL A 71 -1.80 1.31 -0.68
CA VAL A 71 -0.76 1.48 -1.70
C VAL A 71 0.42 2.20 -1.06
N THR A 72 1.62 1.73 -1.35
CA THR A 72 2.87 2.28 -0.84
C THR A 72 3.92 2.45 -1.94
N GLN A 73 4.94 3.25 -1.68
CA GLN A 73 6.08 3.42 -2.58
C GLN A 73 7.39 3.04 -1.89
N LYS A 74 8.30 2.47 -2.66
CA LYS A 74 9.66 2.18 -2.21
C LYS A 74 10.67 2.68 -3.22
N LYS A 75 11.50 3.62 -2.80
CA LYS A 75 12.63 4.15 -3.57
C LYS A 75 13.91 3.49 -3.06
N SER A 76 14.44 2.53 -3.79
CA SER A 76 15.58 1.72 -3.33
C SER A 76 16.92 2.35 -3.75
N GLY A 77 17.72 2.76 -2.79
CA GLY A 77 19.11 3.20 -2.99
C GLY A 77 19.32 4.14 -4.18
N ARG A 78 20.24 3.77 -5.09
CA ARG A 78 20.56 4.51 -6.31
C ARG A 78 19.74 4.10 -7.54
N SER A 79 18.72 3.24 -7.37
CA SER A 79 17.85 2.82 -8.48
C SER A 79 17.15 4.02 -9.11
N ARG A 80 17.10 4.05 -10.45
CA ARG A 80 16.28 5.01 -11.20
C ARG A 80 14.79 4.69 -11.14
N LEU A 81 14.44 3.49 -10.69
CA LEU A 81 13.06 3.04 -10.57
C LEU A 81 12.62 3.08 -9.11
N ALA A 82 11.33 3.33 -8.93
CA ALA A 82 10.60 3.16 -7.68
C ALA A 82 9.53 2.08 -7.88
N ALA A 83 9.28 1.30 -6.83
CA ALA A 83 8.19 0.34 -6.78
C ALA A 83 6.96 0.98 -6.13
N ILE A 84 5.84 1.00 -6.84
CA ILE A 84 4.52 1.36 -6.33
C ILE A 84 3.77 0.07 -6.06
N THR A 85 3.49 -0.24 -4.81
CA THR A 85 2.93 -1.55 -4.44
C THR A 85 1.54 -1.38 -3.83
N ALA A 86 0.56 -2.04 -4.45
CA ALA A 86 -0.76 -2.24 -3.88
C ALA A 86 -0.77 -3.54 -3.07
N VAL A 87 -1.42 -3.52 -1.90
CA VAL A 87 -1.54 -4.64 -0.97
C VAL A 87 -3.01 -4.90 -0.64
N GLY A 88 -3.40 -6.15 -0.55
CA GLY A 88 -4.73 -6.58 -0.12
C GLY A 88 -5.20 -7.89 -0.75
N GLY A 89 -6.25 -8.49 -0.19
CA GLY A 89 -6.77 -9.78 -0.62
C GLY A 89 -7.36 -9.83 -2.02
N ALA A 90 -7.68 -8.66 -2.61
CA ALA A 90 -8.10 -8.57 -4.01
C ALA A 90 -6.94 -8.80 -5.01
N LEU A 91 -5.72 -9.01 -4.54
CA LEU A 91 -4.51 -9.13 -5.37
C LEU A 91 -3.84 -10.50 -5.20
N PRO A 92 -3.18 -11.01 -6.25
CA PRO A 92 -3.07 -10.42 -7.60
C PRO A 92 -4.36 -10.55 -8.42
N SER A 93 -4.58 -9.63 -9.35
CA SER A 93 -5.73 -9.62 -10.26
C SER A 93 -5.35 -8.99 -11.59
N ILE A 94 -5.60 -9.69 -12.70
CA ILE A 94 -5.36 -9.21 -14.07
C ILE A 94 -6.20 -7.96 -14.36
N GLU A 95 -7.43 -7.92 -13.87
CA GLU A 95 -8.31 -6.77 -14.04
C GLU A 95 -7.74 -5.53 -13.34
N LYS A 96 -7.31 -5.67 -12.08
CA LYS A 96 -6.73 -4.57 -11.30
C LYS A 96 -5.37 -4.13 -11.85
N GLU A 97 -4.59 -5.05 -12.40
CA GLU A 97 -3.36 -4.73 -13.13
C GLU A 97 -3.66 -3.82 -14.32
N LYS A 98 -4.60 -4.24 -15.17
CA LYS A 98 -5.01 -3.44 -16.34
C LYS A 98 -5.52 -2.05 -15.96
N ILE A 99 -6.33 -1.95 -14.91
CA ILE A 99 -6.85 -0.67 -14.41
C ILE A 99 -5.69 0.23 -13.97
N ALA A 100 -4.77 -0.28 -13.16
CA ALA A 100 -3.63 0.49 -12.65
C ALA A 100 -2.67 0.92 -13.79
N VAL A 101 -2.30 -0.02 -14.68
CA VAL A 101 -1.42 0.27 -15.82
C VAL A 101 -2.06 1.29 -16.75
N THR A 102 -3.35 1.14 -17.10
CA THR A 102 -4.06 2.11 -17.93
C THR A 102 -4.10 3.50 -17.30
N ALA A 103 -4.28 3.59 -15.98
CA ALA A 103 -4.27 4.88 -15.28
C ALA A 103 -2.90 5.55 -15.34
N LEU A 104 -1.82 4.78 -15.20
CA LEU A 104 -0.45 5.28 -15.32
C LEU A 104 -0.11 5.71 -16.75
N GLU A 105 -0.44 4.90 -17.75
CA GLU A 105 -0.19 5.20 -19.17
C GLU A 105 -0.94 6.45 -19.63
N ARG A 106 -2.20 6.63 -19.24
CA ARG A 106 -2.97 7.85 -19.53
C ARG A 106 -2.34 9.11 -18.95
N ALA A 107 -1.58 8.97 -17.90
CA ALA A 107 -0.82 10.06 -17.28
C ALA A 107 0.61 10.16 -17.81
N GLU A 108 0.93 9.45 -18.90
CA GLU A 108 2.25 9.40 -19.54
C GLU A 108 3.36 8.85 -18.61
N ILE A 109 2.99 8.01 -17.65
CA ILE A 109 3.93 7.32 -16.76
C ILE A 109 4.19 5.92 -17.30
N THR A 110 5.43 5.66 -17.71
CA THR A 110 5.84 4.35 -18.23
C THR A 110 5.99 3.34 -17.09
N VAL A 111 5.33 2.19 -17.23
CA VAL A 111 5.50 1.04 -16.36
C VAL A 111 6.56 0.11 -16.96
N PHE A 112 7.70 -0.02 -16.32
CA PHE A 112 8.84 -0.83 -16.81
C PHE A 112 8.69 -2.32 -16.50
N ALA A 113 8.03 -2.65 -15.39
CA ALA A 113 7.76 -4.01 -14.98
C ALA A 113 6.61 -4.05 -14.00
N VAL A 114 5.95 -5.20 -13.93
CA VAL A 114 4.98 -5.55 -12.90
C VAL A 114 5.47 -6.81 -12.19
N ALA A 115 5.47 -6.80 -10.87
CA ALA A 115 5.73 -7.98 -10.05
C ALA A 115 4.52 -8.24 -9.17
N ALA A 116 4.09 -9.49 -9.10
CA ALA A 116 2.96 -9.89 -8.29
C ALA A 116 3.36 -11.03 -7.35
N GLY A 117 2.69 -11.11 -6.23
CA GLY A 117 2.82 -12.19 -5.25
C GLY A 117 1.57 -12.28 -4.42
N GLU A 118 1.59 -13.14 -3.43
CA GLU A 118 0.44 -13.31 -2.56
C GLU A 118 0.06 -11.98 -1.89
N ARG A 119 -1.16 -11.51 -2.17
CA ARG A 119 -1.78 -10.30 -1.64
C ARG A 119 -1.11 -8.98 -2.03
N PHE A 120 -0.26 -8.94 -3.09
CA PHE A 120 0.31 -7.68 -3.57
C PHE A 120 0.59 -7.67 -5.07
N MET A 121 0.68 -6.45 -5.60
CA MET A 121 1.20 -6.16 -6.95
C MET A 121 2.04 -4.89 -6.89
N SER A 122 3.22 -4.93 -7.52
CA SER A 122 4.18 -3.82 -7.59
C SER A 122 4.37 -3.37 -9.04
N PHE A 123 4.21 -2.07 -9.27
CA PHE A 123 4.43 -1.41 -10.55
C PHE A 123 5.73 -0.61 -10.47
N TYR A 124 6.67 -0.85 -11.38
CA TYR A 124 7.96 -0.18 -11.39
C TYR A 124 7.91 0.99 -12.38
N VAL A 125 8.09 2.19 -11.85
CA VAL A 125 8.06 3.46 -12.60
C VAL A 125 9.34 4.26 -12.37
N VAL A 126 9.59 5.30 -13.17
CA VAL A 126 10.71 6.22 -12.91
C VAL A 126 10.54 6.87 -11.53
N ARG A 127 11.65 6.99 -10.81
CA ARG A 127 11.68 7.48 -9.42
C ARG A 127 11.06 8.87 -9.26
N ASP A 128 11.21 9.73 -10.25
CA ASP A 128 10.68 11.09 -10.21
C ASP A 128 9.14 11.13 -10.32
N ASP A 129 8.55 10.12 -10.95
CA ASP A 129 7.11 9.98 -11.06
C ASP A 129 6.45 9.23 -9.88
N ALA A 130 7.24 8.76 -8.91
CA ALA A 130 6.77 7.84 -7.87
C ALA A 130 5.56 8.37 -7.06
N GLU A 131 5.56 9.64 -6.67
CA GLU A 131 4.46 10.22 -5.89
C GLU A 131 3.19 10.37 -6.72
N ARG A 132 3.35 10.80 -7.98
CA ARG A 132 2.25 10.89 -8.94
C ARG A 132 1.66 9.52 -9.26
N ALA A 133 2.53 8.52 -9.47
CA ALA A 133 2.12 7.14 -9.68
C ALA A 133 1.41 6.55 -8.46
N LEU A 134 1.90 6.83 -7.25
CA LEU A 134 1.27 6.41 -6.01
C LEU A 134 -0.17 6.92 -5.91
N GLN A 135 -0.40 8.20 -6.19
CA GLN A 135 -1.74 8.80 -6.18
C GLN A 135 -2.65 8.12 -7.20
N LEU A 136 -2.17 7.94 -8.45
CA LEU A 136 -2.97 7.36 -9.54
C LEU A 136 -3.35 5.90 -9.26
N VAL A 137 -2.42 5.09 -8.78
CA VAL A 137 -2.70 3.68 -8.42
C VAL A 137 -3.66 3.61 -7.23
N HIS A 138 -3.51 4.49 -6.24
CA HIS A 138 -4.42 4.59 -5.11
C HIS A 138 -5.84 4.91 -5.58
N ASP A 139 -6.01 5.94 -6.40
CA ASP A 139 -7.32 6.37 -6.88
C ASP A 139 -7.97 5.30 -7.77
N ALA A 140 -7.18 4.64 -8.62
CA ALA A 140 -7.65 3.59 -9.50
C ALA A 140 -8.10 2.31 -8.77
N LEU A 141 -7.42 1.93 -7.68
CA LEU A 141 -7.63 0.64 -7.02
C LEU A 141 -8.40 0.73 -5.70
N ILE A 142 -8.42 1.89 -5.05
CA ILE A 142 -9.06 2.08 -3.74
C ILE A 142 -10.25 3.05 -3.83
N ALA A 143 -10.06 4.22 -4.46
CA ALA A 143 -11.10 5.24 -4.51
C ALA A 143 -12.20 4.96 -5.55
N ALA A 144 -11.96 4.09 -6.52
CA ALA A 144 -12.94 3.71 -7.56
C ALA A 144 -14.08 2.79 -7.07
N LYS A 145 -14.31 2.71 -5.75
CA LYS A 145 -15.46 2.01 -5.15
C LYS A 145 -16.58 3.02 -4.84
N GLU A 146 -17.16 3.58 -5.89
CA GLU A 146 -18.54 4.13 -5.88
C GLU A 146 -19.30 3.62 -7.09
#